data_15103f417584c7abcda8718c098371eb
#
_entry.id   15103f417584c7abcda8718c098371eb
#
_cell.length_a   1.000
_cell.length_b   1.000
_cell.length_c   1.000
_cell.angle_alpha   90.00
_cell.angle_beta   90.00
_cell.angle_gamma   90.00
#
_symmetry.space_group_name_H-M   'P 1'
#
loop_
_entity.id
_entity.type
_entity.pdbx_description
1 polymer ?
#
loop_
_entity_poly.entity_id
_entity_poly.type
_entity_poly.pdbx_seq_one_letter_code
_entity_poly.pdbx_strand_id
1 'polypeptide(L)'
;MASDRPIFILGCPRSGGTLLRRMLRAHPRIAIPPETRLLLDAYEHRGAYGDLRRRANRQALAEWIVAGAGTRFDGLGLDARAVAEEIVAGPPTLGSALEIAWRAYARRLGKPRWGDKRPGYVQHIDALLRLFPDAQLVHVIRDGRACVADLKGTSWWRMGVYHAIATWTQAIDAGTSAAERLPSSAYTEVQYERLVTDPESELRRLCTFLTEDYAPEMASQRPEPPAEAGLERWERELCEAVMNERLRAYGYEPTEAARPATRHLARYATITAHRRLAARKRAVLDAHLRAAEPQPVASCLS
;
A
#
# COMPACT_ATOMS: atom_id res chain seq x y z
N MET A 1 -5.01 22.85 -12.50
CA MET A 1 -5.32 21.75 -13.45
C MET A 1 -5.38 20.46 -12.65
N ALA A 2 -6.36 19.59 -12.94
CA ALA A 2 -6.49 18.30 -12.25
C ALA A 2 -5.29 17.39 -12.55
N SER A 3 -4.86 16.60 -11.57
CA SER A 3 -3.69 15.71 -11.67
C SER A 3 -4.04 14.38 -12.35
N ASP A 4 -3.10 13.78 -13.05
CA ASP A 4 -3.15 12.40 -13.56
C ASP A 4 -2.16 11.47 -12.83
N ARG A 5 -1.43 11.98 -11.83
CA ARG A 5 -0.48 11.24 -11.02
C ARG A 5 -1.15 10.03 -10.36
N PRO A 6 -0.52 8.84 -10.37
CA PRO A 6 -1.10 7.66 -9.74
C PRO A 6 -1.19 7.80 -8.22
N ILE A 7 -2.24 7.20 -7.63
CA ILE A 7 -2.51 7.24 -6.20
C ILE A 7 -2.26 5.87 -5.60
N PHE A 8 -1.41 5.78 -4.58
CA PHE A 8 -1.22 4.53 -3.83
C PHE A 8 -1.66 4.68 -2.38
N ILE A 9 -2.65 3.88 -1.98
CA ILE A 9 -3.10 3.79 -0.59
C ILE A 9 -2.33 2.67 0.10
N LEU A 10 -1.66 3.02 1.19
CA LEU A 10 -0.79 2.13 1.94
C LEU A 10 -1.02 2.27 3.46
N GLY A 11 -0.44 1.38 4.26
CA GLY A 11 -0.54 1.41 5.72
C GLY A 11 -0.54 0.03 6.36
N CYS A 12 -0.83 -0.05 7.64
CA CYS A 12 -1.04 -1.32 8.31
C CYS A 12 -2.33 -1.99 7.79
N PRO A 13 -2.39 -3.31 7.60
CA PRO A 13 -3.67 -3.99 7.40
C PRO A 13 -4.64 -3.62 8.54
N ARG A 14 -5.91 -3.44 8.21
CA ARG A 14 -6.97 -3.02 9.14
C ARG A 14 -6.88 -1.55 9.62
N SER A 15 -6.00 -0.73 9.06
CA SER A 15 -5.95 0.71 9.36
C SER A 15 -7.06 1.55 8.69
N GLY A 16 -7.94 0.94 7.90
CA GLY A 16 -9.01 1.68 7.22
C GLY A 16 -8.78 1.95 5.73
N GLY A 17 -7.70 1.42 5.14
CA GLY A 17 -7.39 1.62 3.71
C GLY A 17 -8.50 1.15 2.76
N THR A 18 -9.34 0.17 3.15
CA THR A 18 -10.51 -0.25 2.36
C THR A 18 -11.61 0.81 2.36
N LEU A 19 -11.86 1.47 3.49
CA LEU A 19 -12.79 2.59 3.57
C LEU A 19 -12.32 3.73 2.68
N LEU A 20 -11.06 4.17 2.84
CA LEU A 20 -10.50 5.25 2.04
C LEU A 20 -10.54 4.92 0.53
N ARG A 21 -10.23 3.68 0.14
CA ARG A 21 -10.37 3.23 -1.26
C ARG A 21 -11.80 3.41 -1.78
N ARG A 22 -12.83 3.04 -0.99
CA ARG A 22 -14.23 3.23 -1.39
C ARG A 22 -14.58 4.71 -1.53
N MET A 23 -14.13 5.54 -0.59
CA MET A 23 -14.33 6.99 -0.62
C MET A 23 -13.69 7.62 -1.87
N LEU A 24 -12.41 7.32 -2.14
CA LEU A 24 -11.73 7.83 -3.33
C LEU A 24 -12.35 7.27 -4.63
N ARG A 25 -12.82 6.02 -4.63
CA ARG A 25 -13.50 5.45 -5.80
C ARG A 25 -14.85 6.13 -6.09
N ALA A 26 -15.52 6.69 -5.09
CA ALA A 26 -16.75 7.45 -5.28
C ALA A 26 -16.50 8.80 -5.97
N HIS A 27 -15.27 9.33 -5.94
CA HIS A 27 -14.88 10.52 -6.67
C HIS A 27 -15.06 10.33 -8.19
N PRO A 28 -15.61 11.32 -8.94
CA PRO A 28 -15.93 11.15 -10.37
C PRO A 28 -14.70 10.91 -11.25
N ARG A 29 -13.51 11.34 -10.83
CA ARG A 29 -12.31 11.27 -11.63
C ARG A 29 -11.34 10.14 -11.23
N ILE A 30 -11.50 9.53 -10.03
CA ILE A 30 -10.53 8.58 -9.47
C ILE A 30 -11.06 7.15 -9.55
N ALA A 31 -10.27 6.24 -10.13
CA ALA A 31 -10.54 4.81 -10.21
C ALA A 31 -9.50 4.04 -9.39
N ILE A 32 -9.94 3.35 -8.34
CA ILE A 32 -9.09 2.45 -7.56
C ILE A 32 -9.74 1.07 -7.55
N PRO A 33 -9.11 0.06 -8.16
CA PRO A 33 -9.67 -1.29 -8.26
C PRO A 33 -9.78 -1.99 -6.91
N PRO A 34 -10.47 -3.14 -6.85
CA PRO A 34 -10.26 -4.11 -5.77
C PRO A 34 -8.77 -4.46 -5.66
N GLU A 35 -8.34 -4.87 -4.46
CA GLU A 35 -6.94 -5.19 -4.21
C GLU A 35 -6.41 -6.25 -5.18
N THR A 36 -5.41 -5.88 -5.98
CA THR A 36 -4.64 -6.77 -6.84
C THR A 36 -3.34 -7.19 -6.16
N ARG A 37 -2.65 -8.18 -6.74
CA ARG A 37 -1.29 -8.56 -6.33
C ARG A 37 -0.24 -8.21 -7.37
N LEU A 38 -0.62 -7.47 -8.39
CA LEU A 38 0.19 -7.23 -9.57
C LEU A 38 1.55 -6.61 -9.25
N LEU A 39 1.56 -5.48 -8.55
CA LEU A 39 2.78 -4.66 -8.44
C LEU A 39 3.91 -5.36 -7.68
N LEU A 40 3.66 -5.76 -6.43
CA LEU A 40 4.74 -6.30 -5.60
C LEU A 40 5.21 -7.64 -6.14
N ASP A 41 4.29 -8.50 -6.58
CA ASP A 41 4.62 -9.81 -7.10
C ASP A 41 5.41 -9.67 -8.43
N ALA A 42 5.02 -8.73 -9.32
CA ALA A 42 5.79 -8.41 -10.53
C ALA A 42 7.18 -7.84 -10.22
N TYR A 43 7.25 -6.93 -9.24
CA TYR A 43 8.52 -6.31 -8.86
C TYR A 43 9.49 -7.33 -8.24
N GLU A 44 9.00 -8.23 -7.39
CA GLU A 44 9.81 -9.30 -6.80
C GLU A 44 10.37 -10.26 -7.85
N HIS A 45 9.59 -10.55 -8.90
CA HIS A 45 10.00 -11.46 -9.98
C HIS A 45 10.63 -10.76 -11.20
N ARG A 46 10.90 -9.46 -11.13
CA ARG A 46 11.34 -8.66 -12.30
C ARG A 46 12.59 -9.19 -13.01
N GLY A 47 13.50 -9.83 -12.27
CA GLY A 47 14.67 -10.45 -12.86
C GLY A 47 14.37 -11.61 -13.80
N ALA A 48 13.23 -12.28 -13.64
CA ALA A 48 12.82 -13.40 -14.48
C ALA A 48 12.24 -12.96 -15.84
N TYR A 49 11.81 -11.71 -15.96
CA TYR A 49 11.23 -11.22 -17.23
C TYR A 49 12.29 -10.87 -18.29
N GLY A 50 13.55 -10.75 -17.89
CA GLY A 50 14.63 -10.39 -18.81
C GLY A 50 14.50 -8.98 -19.39
N ASP A 51 15.14 -8.74 -20.53
CA ASP A 51 15.12 -7.43 -21.22
C ASP A 51 13.76 -7.18 -21.90
N LEU A 52 12.96 -6.28 -21.33
CA LEU A 52 11.64 -5.92 -21.83
C LEU A 52 11.66 -5.19 -23.21
N ARG A 53 12.82 -4.77 -23.72
CA ARG A 53 12.94 -4.29 -25.10
C ARG A 53 12.65 -5.39 -26.10
N ARG A 54 12.84 -6.66 -25.74
CA ARG A 54 12.48 -7.82 -26.54
C ARG A 54 10.98 -8.08 -26.44
N ARG A 55 10.32 -8.14 -27.60
CA ARG A 55 8.86 -8.36 -27.69
C ARG A 55 8.42 -9.64 -26.95
N ALA A 56 9.20 -10.74 -27.09
CA ALA A 56 8.87 -12.00 -26.42
C ALA A 56 8.82 -11.89 -24.88
N ASN A 57 9.71 -11.09 -24.29
CA ASN A 57 9.73 -10.86 -22.85
C ASN A 57 8.52 -10.01 -22.39
N ARG A 58 8.13 -9.01 -23.18
CA ARG A 58 6.89 -8.27 -22.92
C ARG A 58 5.65 -9.15 -23.05
N GLN A 59 5.66 -10.07 -24.01
CA GLN A 59 4.57 -11.04 -24.16
C GLN A 59 4.46 -11.93 -22.90
N ALA A 60 5.56 -12.49 -22.43
CA ALA A 60 5.57 -13.31 -21.21
C ALA A 60 5.13 -12.52 -19.96
N LEU A 61 5.55 -11.25 -19.83
CA LEU A 61 5.09 -10.37 -18.75
C LEU A 61 3.59 -10.07 -18.87
N ALA A 62 3.09 -9.77 -20.08
CA ALA A 62 1.68 -9.52 -20.32
C ALA A 62 0.82 -10.73 -19.97
N GLU A 63 1.21 -11.92 -20.41
CA GLU A 63 0.53 -13.18 -20.05
C GLU A 63 0.52 -13.41 -18.55
N TRP A 64 1.64 -13.15 -17.86
CA TRP A 64 1.69 -13.25 -16.40
C TRP A 64 0.73 -12.25 -15.74
N ILE A 65 0.66 -11.00 -16.19
CA ILE A 65 -0.25 -9.98 -15.64
C ILE A 65 -1.70 -10.42 -15.77
N VAL A 66 -2.12 -10.87 -16.96
CA VAL A 66 -3.54 -11.11 -17.25
C VAL A 66 -4.03 -12.52 -16.85
N ALA A 67 -3.15 -13.52 -16.77
CA ALA A 67 -3.50 -14.90 -16.52
C ALA A 67 -2.74 -15.55 -15.35
N GLY A 68 -1.81 -14.84 -14.71
CA GLY A 68 -0.99 -15.38 -13.60
C GLY A 68 -1.84 -15.75 -12.40
N ALA A 69 -1.60 -16.94 -11.85
CA ALA A 69 -2.26 -17.41 -10.65
C ALA A 69 -2.00 -16.43 -9.49
N GLY A 70 -3.05 -15.86 -8.93
CA GLY A 70 -2.96 -14.95 -7.79
C GLY A 70 -2.83 -13.47 -8.11
N THR A 71 -2.68 -13.05 -9.37
CA THR A 71 -2.65 -11.62 -9.76
C THR A 71 -3.97 -10.91 -9.45
N ARG A 72 -5.08 -11.65 -9.43
CA ARG A 72 -6.46 -11.16 -9.28
C ARG A 72 -6.87 -10.22 -10.41
N PHE A 73 -6.29 -10.38 -11.58
CA PHE A 73 -6.63 -9.58 -12.76
C PHE A 73 -8.11 -9.76 -13.16
N ASP A 74 -8.65 -10.96 -13.05
CA ASP A 74 -10.06 -11.25 -13.37
C ASP A 74 -11.03 -10.34 -12.62
N GLY A 75 -10.68 -9.95 -11.38
CA GLY A 75 -11.47 -9.01 -10.57
C GLY A 75 -11.56 -7.59 -11.15
N LEU A 76 -10.76 -7.26 -12.16
CA LEU A 76 -10.82 -5.99 -12.87
C LEU A 76 -11.93 -5.97 -13.94
N GLY A 77 -12.38 -7.13 -14.40
CA GLY A 77 -13.41 -7.28 -15.44
C GLY A 77 -12.97 -6.65 -16.77
N LEU A 78 -11.71 -6.82 -17.14
CA LEU A 78 -11.11 -6.32 -18.37
C LEU A 78 -10.99 -7.44 -19.41
N ASP A 79 -10.92 -7.06 -20.68
CA ASP A 79 -10.50 -7.96 -21.75
C ASP A 79 -9.01 -8.26 -21.62
N ALA A 80 -8.68 -9.48 -21.19
CA ALA A 80 -7.31 -9.92 -20.97
C ALA A 80 -6.45 -9.84 -22.25
N ARG A 81 -7.04 -10.17 -23.41
CA ARG A 81 -6.33 -10.14 -24.69
C ARG A 81 -5.99 -8.69 -25.08
N ALA A 82 -6.96 -7.79 -25.01
CA ALA A 82 -6.75 -6.39 -25.34
C ALA A 82 -5.70 -5.74 -24.45
N VAL A 83 -5.73 -6.03 -23.13
CA VAL A 83 -4.72 -5.52 -22.19
C VAL A 83 -3.33 -6.11 -22.48
N ALA A 84 -3.23 -7.40 -22.79
CA ALA A 84 -1.96 -8.02 -23.14
C ALA A 84 -1.38 -7.44 -24.44
N GLU A 85 -2.19 -7.23 -25.46
CA GLU A 85 -1.78 -6.59 -26.70
C GLU A 85 -1.28 -5.16 -26.48
N GLU A 86 -1.96 -4.38 -25.64
CA GLU A 86 -1.55 -3.01 -25.26
C GLU A 86 -0.21 -3.02 -24.49
N ILE A 87 0.00 -3.96 -23.57
CA ILE A 87 1.29 -4.12 -22.86
C ILE A 87 2.42 -4.45 -23.83
N VAL A 88 2.20 -5.37 -24.76
CA VAL A 88 3.22 -5.77 -25.75
C VAL A 88 3.58 -4.63 -26.69
N ALA A 89 2.62 -3.79 -27.06
CA ALA A 89 2.83 -2.61 -27.90
C ALA A 89 3.40 -1.40 -27.13
N GLY A 90 3.22 -1.38 -25.82
CA GLY A 90 3.57 -0.25 -24.95
C GLY A 90 5.08 -0.11 -24.67
N PRO A 91 5.44 0.90 -23.85
CA PRO A 91 6.83 1.14 -23.46
C PRO A 91 7.43 -0.09 -22.76
N PRO A 92 8.73 -0.38 -22.99
CA PRO A 92 9.37 -1.61 -22.52
C PRO A 92 9.83 -1.51 -21.05
N THR A 93 8.93 -1.13 -20.14
CA THR A 93 9.22 -1.02 -18.71
C THR A 93 8.17 -1.77 -17.89
N LEU A 94 8.57 -2.25 -16.72
CA LEU A 94 7.65 -2.91 -15.79
C LEU A 94 6.55 -1.95 -15.31
N GLY A 95 6.93 -0.70 -14.99
CA GLY A 95 5.98 0.33 -14.58
C GLY A 95 4.88 0.56 -15.61
N SER A 96 5.26 0.75 -16.89
CA SER A 96 4.30 0.94 -17.98
C SER A 96 3.38 -0.27 -18.18
N ALA A 97 3.91 -1.50 -18.09
CA ALA A 97 3.09 -2.71 -18.23
C ALA A 97 2.01 -2.80 -17.13
N LEU A 98 2.37 -2.48 -15.90
CA LEU A 98 1.43 -2.44 -14.78
C LEU A 98 0.43 -1.27 -14.91
N GLU A 99 0.92 -0.10 -15.29
CA GLU A 99 0.08 1.09 -15.50
C GLU A 99 -1.00 0.86 -16.54
N ILE A 100 -0.70 0.18 -17.65
CA ILE A 100 -1.67 -0.16 -18.71
C ILE A 100 -2.87 -0.89 -18.13
N ALA A 101 -2.67 -1.87 -17.25
CA ALA A 101 -3.77 -2.60 -16.62
C ALA A 101 -4.67 -1.68 -15.74
N TRP A 102 -4.07 -0.80 -14.95
CA TRP A 102 -4.85 0.14 -14.11
C TRP A 102 -5.50 1.25 -14.92
N ARG A 103 -4.83 1.77 -15.96
CA ARG A 103 -5.44 2.73 -16.89
C ARG A 103 -6.60 2.10 -17.66
N ALA A 104 -6.50 0.84 -18.07
CA ALA A 104 -7.60 0.11 -18.70
C ALA A 104 -8.80 0.00 -17.75
N TYR A 105 -8.56 -0.27 -16.45
CA TYR A 105 -9.61 -0.26 -15.44
C TYR A 105 -10.25 1.14 -15.27
N ALA A 106 -9.46 2.18 -15.23
CA ALA A 106 -9.94 3.56 -15.13
C ALA A 106 -10.77 3.96 -16.37
N ARG A 107 -10.28 3.66 -17.57
CA ARG A 107 -11.00 3.87 -18.84
C ARG A 107 -12.35 3.15 -18.86
N ARG A 108 -12.40 1.90 -18.38
CA ARG A 108 -13.66 1.14 -18.26
C ARG A 108 -14.71 1.85 -17.40
N LEU A 109 -14.28 2.61 -16.39
CA LEU A 109 -15.15 3.39 -15.51
C LEU A 109 -15.38 4.81 -16.01
N GLY A 110 -14.84 5.23 -17.16
CA GLY A 110 -14.90 6.59 -17.66
C GLY A 110 -14.13 7.61 -16.80
N LYS A 111 -13.12 7.15 -16.04
CA LYS A 111 -12.35 7.99 -15.12
C LYS A 111 -10.92 8.19 -15.61
N PRO A 112 -10.40 9.45 -15.58
CA PRO A 112 -9.09 9.74 -16.14
C PRO A 112 -7.93 9.31 -15.24
N ARG A 113 -8.14 9.21 -13.92
CA ARG A 113 -7.09 8.96 -12.94
C ARG A 113 -7.21 7.61 -12.29
N TRP A 114 -6.10 6.90 -12.18
CA TRP A 114 -6.04 5.59 -11.54
C TRP A 114 -5.27 5.61 -10.22
N GLY A 115 -5.49 4.61 -9.41
CA GLY A 115 -4.71 4.33 -8.22
C GLY A 115 -4.77 2.85 -7.87
N ASP A 116 -4.02 2.44 -6.87
CA ASP A 116 -4.08 1.10 -6.31
C ASP A 116 -3.99 1.13 -4.78
N LYS A 117 -4.45 0.08 -4.15
CA LYS A 117 -4.46 -0.04 -2.69
C LYS A 117 -3.94 -1.39 -2.24
N ARG A 118 -2.83 -1.39 -1.54
CA ARG A 118 -2.35 -2.58 -0.82
C ARG A 118 -1.65 -2.16 0.48
N PRO A 119 -2.05 -2.68 1.65
CA PRO A 119 -1.42 -2.30 2.92
C PRO A 119 0.10 -2.45 2.88
N GLY A 120 0.60 -3.56 2.35
CA GLY A 120 2.03 -3.86 2.26
C GLY A 120 2.88 -2.86 1.47
N TYR A 121 2.29 -1.97 0.70
CA TYR A 121 3.02 -0.92 -0.02
C TYR A 121 3.85 -0.02 0.89
N VAL A 122 3.44 0.16 2.15
CA VAL A 122 4.18 0.97 3.11
C VAL A 122 5.61 0.47 3.35
N GLN A 123 5.86 -0.82 3.19
CA GLN A 123 7.20 -1.42 3.32
C GLN A 123 7.98 -1.44 1.99
N HIS A 124 7.39 -0.97 0.90
CA HIS A 124 7.94 -1.03 -0.46
C HIS A 124 7.85 0.32 -1.19
N ILE A 125 7.86 1.44 -0.44
CA ILE A 125 7.74 2.80 -0.98
C ILE A 125 8.82 3.07 -2.05
N ASP A 126 10.05 2.63 -1.81
CA ASP A 126 11.14 2.83 -2.78
C ASP A 126 10.90 2.06 -4.10
N ALA A 127 10.27 0.90 -4.04
CA ALA A 127 9.86 0.14 -5.23
C ALA A 127 8.73 0.85 -5.99
N LEU A 128 7.74 1.39 -5.26
CA LEU A 128 6.65 2.18 -5.84
C LEU A 128 7.19 3.39 -6.60
N LEU A 129 8.02 4.19 -5.94
CA LEU A 129 8.57 5.43 -6.53
C LEU A 129 9.56 5.16 -7.65
N ARG A 130 10.18 3.97 -7.71
CA ARG A 130 10.97 3.56 -8.86
C ARG A 130 10.12 3.27 -10.08
N LEU A 131 8.99 2.58 -9.89
CA LEU A 131 8.06 2.26 -10.97
C LEU A 131 7.23 3.47 -11.40
N PHE A 132 6.90 4.35 -10.43
CA PHE A 132 6.04 5.51 -10.59
C PHE A 132 6.63 6.70 -9.83
N PRO A 133 7.62 7.40 -10.40
CA PRO A 133 8.36 8.46 -9.70
C PRO A 133 7.50 9.66 -9.27
N ASP A 134 6.40 9.89 -9.96
CA ASP A 134 5.44 10.97 -9.71
C ASP A 134 4.25 10.56 -8.84
N ALA A 135 4.24 9.32 -8.32
CA ALA A 135 3.13 8.82 -7.51
C ALA A 135 2.83 9.69 -6.28
N GLN A 136 1.54 9.73 -5.91
CA GLN A 136 1.08 10.28 -4.65
C GLN A 136 0.72 9.15 -3.69
N LEU A 137 1.39 9.14 -2.53
CA LEU A 137 1.27 8.11 -1.51
C LEU A 137 0.37 8.59 -0.38
N VAL A 138 -0.67 7.83 -0.07
CA VAL A 138 -1.61 8.13 1.01
C VAL A 138 -1.51 7.05 2.07
N HIS A 139 -0.89 7.37 3.19
CA HIS A 139 -0.68 6.45 4.30
C HIS A 139 -1.85 6.55 5.30
N VAL A 140 -2.60 5.47 5.44
CA VAL A 140 -3.70 5.41 6.40
C VAL A 140 -3.21 4.90 7.73
N ILE A 141 -3.37 5.71 8.76
CA ILE A 141 -2.96 5.44 10.15
C ILE A 141 -4.20 5.25 11.00
N ARG A 142 -4.15 4.31 11.92
CA ARG A 142 -5.18 4.03 12.92
C ARG A 142 -4.52 3.57 14.22
N ASP A 143 -5.22 3.73 15.34
CA ASP A 143 -4.77 3.20 16.64
C ASP A 143 -4.26 1.76 16.49
N GLY A 144 -3.01 1.55 16.90
CA GLY A 144 -2.35 0.26 16.76
C GLY A 144 -3.05 -0.86 17.52
N ARG A 145 -3.63 -0.55 18.66
CA ARG A 145 -4.40 -1.50 19.48
C ARG A 145 -5.64 -2.00 18.73
N ALA A 146 -6.35 -1.07 18.09
CA ALA A 146 -7.50 -1.41 17.25
C ALA A 146 -7.10 -2.21 16.01
N CYS A 147 -5.99 -1.85 15.35
CA CYS A 147 -5.46 -2.63 14.22
C CYS A 147 -5.10 -4.07 14.62
N VAL A 148 -4.45 -4.26 15.78
CA VAL A 148 -4.07 -5.59 16.29
C VAL A 148 -5.29 -6.41 16.66
N ALA A 149 -6.28 -5.82 17.34
CA ALA A 149 -7.54 -6.47 17.68
C ALA A 149 -8.28 -6.95 16.41
N ASP A 150 -8.43 -6.06 15.45
CA ASP A 150 -9.08 -6.37 14.18
C ASP A 150 -8.31 -7.45 13.37
N LEU A 151 -6.98 -7.41 13.35
CA LEU A 151 -6.17 -8.45 12.69
C LEU A 151 -6.37 -9.82 13.34
N LYS A 152 -6.31 -9.86 14.69
CA LYS A 152 -6.55 -11.09 15.45
C LYS A 152 -7.92 -11.71 15.12
N GLY A 153 -8.93 -10.90 14.91
CA GLY A 153 -10.29 -11.32 14.57
C GLY A 153 -10.50 -11.76 13.13
N THR A 154 -9.52 -11.61 12.23
CA THR A 154 -9.68 -11.99 10.82
C THR A 154 -9.22 -13.41 10.53
N SER A 155 -10.02 -14.17 9.75
CA SER A 155 -9.74 -15.58 9.42
C SER A 155 -8.47 -15.80 8.61
N TRP A 156 -8.04 -14.82 7.83
CA TRP A 156 -6.82 -14.90 7.00
C TRP A 156 -5.54 -14.56 7.77
N TRP A 157 -5.63 -13.96 8.99
CA TRP A 157 -4.47 -13.65 9.80
C TRP A 157 -4.10 -14.83 10.69
N ARG A 158 -3.08 -15.59 10.32
CA ARG A 158 -2.65 -16.81 11.03
C ARG A 158 -1.36 -16.63 11.87
N MET A 159 -0.79 -15.42 11.88
CA MET A 159 0.54 -15.18 12.48
C MET A 159 0.50 -14.79 13.97
N GLY A 160 -0.70 -14.57 14.55
CA GLY A 160 -0.87 -14.19 15.94
C GLY A 160 -0.52 -12.75 16.28
N VAL A 161 -0.68 -12.39 17.56
CA VAL A 161 -0.65 -11.00 18.07
C VAL A 161 0.72 -10.34 17.94
N TYR A 162 1.81 -11.04 18.24
CA TYR A 162 3.17 -10.49 18.17
C TYR A 162 3.52 -10.01 16.74
N HIS A 163 3.12 -10.77 15.75
CA HIS A 163 3.30 -10.38 14.36
C HIS A 163 2.39 -9.21 13.96
N ALA A 164 1.16 -9.13 14.51
CA ALA A 164 0.27 -8.00 14.28
C ALA A 164 0.87 -6.71 14.84
N ILE A 165 1.37 -6.75 16.09
CA ILE A 165 2.08 -5.63 16.71
C ILE A 165 3.29 -5.21 15.85
N ALA A 166 4.14 -6.17 15.46
CA ALA A 166 5.31 -5.89 14.63
C ALA A 166 4.93 -5.33 13.24
N THR A 167 3.80 -5.75 12.68
CA THR A 167 3.33 -5.24 11.39
C THR A 167 2.91 -3.78 11.49
N TRP A 168 2.19 -3.40 12.56
CA TRP A 168 1.81 -2.01 12.77
C TRP A 168 3.02 -1.12 13.06
N THR A 169 3.91 -1.51 13.98
CA THR A 169 5.12 -0.72 14.30
C THR A 169 6.00 -0.50 13.07
N GLN A 170 6.20 -1.53 12.24
CA GLN A 170 6.96 -1.41 11.01
C GLN A 170 6.27 -0.52 9.96
N ALA A 171 4.94 -0.53 9.90
CA ALA A 171 4.20 0.36 9.00
C ALA A 171 4.36 1.82 9.42
N ILE A 172 4.27 2.12 10.72
CA ILE A 172 4.50 3.47 11.25
C ILE A 172 5.93 3.92 10.99
N ASP A 173 6.94 3.10 11.32
CA ASP A 173 8.35 3.44 11.10
C ASP A 173 8.66 3.73 9.63
N ALA A 174 8.10 2.94 8.72
CA ALA A 174 8.26 3.16 7.28
C ALA A 174 7.58 4.46 6.82
N GLY A 175 6.38 4.75 7.36
CA GLY A 175 5.66 6.00 7.09
C GLY A 175 6.41 7.22 7.58
N THR A 176 6.89 7.22 8.84
CA THR A 176 7.71 8.29 9.40
C THR A 176 8.95 8.55 8.55
N SER A 177 9.68 7.48 8.19
CA SER A 177 10.84 7.61 7.30
C SER A 177 10.48 8.15 5.90
N ALA A 178 9.30 7.83 5.38
CA ALA A 178 8.83 8.39 4.11
C ALA A 178 8.48 9.88 4.25
N ALA A 179 7.80 10.27 5.33
CA ALA A 179 7.44 11.67 5.61
C ALA A 179 8.68 12.59 5.72
N GLU A 180 9.78 12.07 6.29
CA GLU A 180 11.05 12.80 6.41
C GLU A 180 11.79 12.97 5.07
N ARG A 181 11.64 12.01 4.14
CA ARG A 181 12.43 11.96 2.89
C ARG A 181 11.69 12.52 1.68
N LEU A 182 10.37 12.43 1.67
CA LEU A 182 9.57 12.75 0.49
C LEU A 182 8.99 14.17 0.59
N PRO A 183 8.83 14.86 -0.55
CA PRO A 183 8.17 16.16 -0.55
C PRO A 183 6.70 16.01 -0.15
N SER A 184 6.14 17.05 0.47
CA SER A 184 4.73 17.10 0.90
C SER A 184 3.73 16.93 -0.25
N SER A 185 4.15 17.10 -1.50
CA SER A 185 3.34 16.82 -2.69
C SER A 185 3.30 15.35 -3.11
N ALA A 186 4.16 14.50 -2.52
CA ALA A 186 4.27 13.07 -2.85
C ALA A 186 3.77 12.14 -1.74
N TYR A 187 3.73 12.59 -0.49
CA TYR A 187 3.32 11.77 0.65
C TYR A 187 2.42 12.55 1.60
N THR A 188 1.34 11.90 2.04
CA THR A 188 0.45 12.42 3.09
C THR A 188 -0.07 11.30 3.97
N GLU A 189 -0.47 11.65 5.19
CA GLU A 189 -1.08 10.76 6.16
C GLU A 189 -2.55 11.08 6.36
N VAL A 190 -3.36 10.04 6.55
CA VAL A 190 -4.79 10.11 6.85
C VAL A 190 -5.05 9.31 8.12
N GLN A 191 -5.52 9.96 9.18
CA GLN A 191 -5.95 9.26 10.39
C GLN A 191 -7.35 8.68 10.19
N TYR A 192 -7.49 7.38 10.41
CA TYR A 192 -8.74 6.66 10.26
C TYR A 192 -9.86 7.26 11.13
N GLU A 193 -9.53 7.64 12.36
CA GLU A 193 -10.48 8.20 13.30
C GLU A 193 -11.06 9.51 12.79
N ARG A 194 -10.23 10.40 12.22
CA ARG A 194 -10.71 11.65 11.58
C ARG A 194 -11.57 11.35 10.35
N LEU A 195 -11.17 10.36 9.55
CA LEU A 195 -11.92 9.95 8.37
C LEU A 195 -13.32 9.42 8.73
N VAL A 196 -13.50 8.88 9.94
CA VAL A 196 -14.79 8.36 10.43
C VAL A 196 -15.62 9.44 11.13
N THR A 197 -14.98 10.29 11.94
CA THR A 197 -15.68 11.31 12.76
C THR A 197 -16.02 12.56 11.96
N ASP A 198 -15.14 12.99 11.06
CA ASP A 198 -15.32 14.16 10.20
C ASP A 198 -14.83 13.85 8.77
N PRO A 199 -15.56 12.99 8.04
CA PRO A 199 -15.13 12.54 6.72
C PRO A 199 -15.02 13.68 5.69
N GLU A 200 -15.89 14.69 5.77
CA GLU A 200 -15.88 15.79 4.81
C GLU A 200 -14.60 16.62 4.93
N SER A 201 -14.25 17.05 6.14
CA SER A 201 -13.05 17.86 6.38
C SER A 201 -11.78 17.11 5.95
N GLU A 202 -11.67 15.84 6.34
CA GLU A 202 -10.49 15.03 6.01
C GLU A 202 -10.38 14.72 4.51
N LEU A 203 -11.51 14.47 3.84
CA LEU A 203 -11.53 14.26 2.39
C LEU A 203 -11.25 15.55 1.60
N ARG A 204 -11.70 16.73 2.05
CA ARG A 204 -11.33 18.01 1.44
C ARG A 204 -9.83 18.25 1.52
N ARG A 205 -9.23 18.00 2.70
CA ARG A 205 -7.78 18.07 2.89
C ARG A 205 -7.04 17.10 1.95
N LEU A 206 -7.53 15.88 1.84
CA LEU A 206 -6.96 14.87 0.96
C LEU A 206 -7.09 15.24 -0.52
N CYS A 207 -8.24 15.76 -0.95
CA CYS A 207 -8.45 16.22 -2.32
C CYS A 207 -7.50 17.38 -2.67
N THR A 208 -7.25 18.30 -1.74
CA THR A 208 -6.23 19.36 -1.93
C THR A 208 -4.85 18.75 -2.18
N PHE A 209 -4.43 17.76 -1.38
CA PHE A 209 -3.17 17.04 -1.61
C PHE A 209 -3.14 16.34 -2.98
N LEU A 210 -4.25 15.72 -3.36
CA LEU A 210 -4.37 15.02 -4.64
C LEU A 210 -4.52 15.96 -5.85
N THR A 211 -4.69 17.26 -5.62
CA THR A 211 -4.99 18.25 -6.67
C THR A 211 -6.30 17.91 -7.42
N GLU A 212 -7.32 17.56 -6.64
CA GLU A 212 -8.67 17.26 -7.09
C GLU A 212 -9.69 18.11 -6.33
N ASP A 213 -10.85 18.35 -6.94
CA ASP A 213 -11.98 18.97 -6.26
C ASP A 213 -12.69 17.94 -5.36
N TYR A 214 -13.18 18.37 -4.21
CA TYR A 214 -13.94 17.48 -3.35
C TYR A 214 -15.29 17.13 -3.97
N ALA A 215 -15.67 15.85 -3.91
CA ALA A 215 -16.97 15.35 -4.35
C ALA A 215 -17.76 14.80 -3.14
N PRO A 216 -18.98 15.30 -2.84
CA PRO A 216 -19.75 14.90 -1.66
C PRO A 216 -20.05 13.40 -1.56
N GLU A 217 -20.12 12.71 -2.69
CA GLU A 217 -20.36 11.26 -2.77
C GLU A 217 -19.26 10.44 -2.06
N MET A 218 -18.08 11.01 -1.92
CA MET A 218 -16.97 10.38 -1.19
C MET A 218 -17.32 10.16 0.29
N ALA A 219 -17.98 11.10 0.94
CA ALA A 219 -18.35 11.05 2.35
C ALA A 219 -19.54 10.11 2.64
N SER A 220 -20.24 9.61 1.63
CA SER A 220 -21.37 8.69 1.80
C SER A 220 -20.97 7.29 2.22
N GLN A 221 -19.67 6.94 2.11
CA GLN A 221 -19.15 5.62 2.44
C GLN A 221 -19.07 5.41 3.97
N ARG A 222 -19.49 4.23 4.43
CA ARG A 222 -19.49 3.90 5.84
C ARG A 222 -18.34 2.96 6.20
N PRO A 223 -17.76 3.06 7.41
CA PRO A 223 -16.78 2.09 7.89
C PRO A 223 -17.38 0.69 8.01
N GLU A 224 -16.55 -0.32 7.86
CA GLU A 224 -16.91 -1.67 8.24
C GLU A 224 -16.95 -1.76 9.78
N PRO A 225 -17.86 -2.58 10.35
CA PRO A 225 -17.85 -2.80 11.78
C PRO A 225 -16.49 -3.36 12.22
N PRO A 226 -15.99 -2.95 13.41
CA PRO A 226 -14.77 -3.53 13.96
C PRO A 226 -14.95 -5.04 14.19
N ALA A 227 -13.84 -5.78 14.21
CA ALA A 227 -13.88 -7.19 14.58
C ALA A 227 -14.36 -7.33 16.05
N GLU A 228 -15.18 -8.34 16.34
CA GLU A 228 -15.68 -8.59 17.69
C GLU A 228 -14.57 -8.99 18.67
N ALA A 229 -13.45 -9.52 18.18
CA ALA A 229 -12.33 -9.97 18.99
C ALA A 229 -11.58 -8.78 19.61
N GLY A 230 -11.79 -8.54 20.89
CA GLY A 230 -10.99 -7.60 21.68
C GLY A 230 -9.59 -8.13 21.98
N LEU A 231 -8.72 -7.24 22.52
CA LEU A 231 -7.42 -7.63 23.07
C LEU A 231 -7.60 -8.17 24.50
N GLU A 232 -6.93 -9.28 24.79
CA GLU A 232 -6.74 -9.73 26.16
C GLU A 232 -5.87 -8.71 26.94
N ARG A 233 -5.95 -8.74 28.27
CA ARG A 233 -5.20 -7.78 29.11
C ARG A 233 -3.71 -7.76 28.78
N TRP A 234 -3.06 -8.91 28.73
CA TRP A 234 -1.62 -9.01 28.44
C TRP A 234 -1.27 -8.55 27.02
N GLU A 235 -2.17 -8.75 26.05
CA GLU A 235 -1.99 -8.29 24.67
C GLU A 235 -2.03 -6.75 24.61
N ARG A 236 -2.98 -6.14 25.32
CA ARG A 236 -3.09 -4.69 25.44
C ARG A 236 -1.85 -4.11 26.12
N GLU A 237 -1.43 -4.68 27.26
CA GLU A 237 -0.21 -4.26 27.97
C GLU A 237 1.02 -4.33 27.05
N LEU A 238 1.15 -5.41 26.26
CA LEU A 238 2.24 -5.54 25.29
C LEU A 238 2.16 -4.51 24.17
N CYS A 239 0.98 -4.29 23.59
CA CYS A 239 0.77 -3.24 22.58
C CYS A 239 1.20 -1.87 23.11
N GLU A 240 0.69 -1.49 24.27
CA GLU A 240 0.97 -0.18 24.86
C GLU A 240 2.44 0.00 25.22
N ALA A 241 3.11 -1.05 25.72
CA ALA A 241 4.53 -0.97 26.05
C ALA A 241 5.43 -0.82 24.82
N VAL A 242 5.16 -1.56 23.73
CA VAL A 242 6.05 -1.56 22.55
C VAL A 242 5.68 -0.53 21.48
N MET A 243 4.45 -0.02 21.53
CA MET A 243 3.97 1.00 20.58
C MET A 243 3.96 2.42 21.18
N ASN A 244 4.23 2.59 22.49
CA ASN A 244 3.99 3.81 23.27
C ASN A 244 4.35 5.12 22.55
N GLU A 245 5.61 5.28 22.16
CA GLU A 245 6.09 6.49 21.48
C GLU A 245 5.32 6.77 20.19
N ARG A 246 5.07 5.73 19.39
CA ARG A 246 4.35 5.83 18.12
C ARG A 246 2.88 6.16 18.34
N LEU A 247 2.23 5.56 19.34
CA LEU A 247 0.85 5.88 19.68
C LEU A 247 0.72 7.35 20.07
N ARG A 248 1.59 7.85 20.96
CA ARG A 248 1.59 9.25 21.40
C ARG A 248 1.86 10.22 20.27
N ALA A 249 2.75 9.88 19.33
CA ALA A 249 3.05 10.73 18.17
C ALA A 249 1.80 11.01 17.31
N TYR A 250 0.82 10.11 17.34
CA TYR A 250 -0.46 10.27 16.63
C TYR A 250 -1.64 10.65 17.54
N GLY A 251 -1.38 11.00 18.81
CA GLY A 251 -2.41 11.39 19.76
C GLY A 251 -3.23 10.23 20.34
N TYR A 252 -2.74 8.99 20.25
CA TYR A 252 -3.37 7.82 20.87
C TYR A 252 -2.79 7.60 22.27
N GLU A 253 -3.45 8.12 23.29
CA GLU A 253 -2.97 7.99 24.66
C GLU A 253 -3.07 6.53 25.16
N PRO A 254 -2.01 6.00 25.80
CA PRO A 254 -2.08 4.72 26.52
C PRO A 254 -3.07 4.80 27.70
N THR A 255 -3.78 3.73 27.97
CA THR A 255 -4.80 3.69 29.03
C THR A 255 -4.19 3.62 30.43
N GLU A 256 -3.03 2.96 30.59
CA GLU A 256 -2.33 2.77 31.87
C GLU A 256 -0.82 2.57 31.65
N ALA A 257 -0.04 2.60 32.75
CA ALA A 257 1.37 2.20 32.72
C ALA A 257 1.49 0.70 32.41
N ALA A 258 1.67 0.35 31.14
CA ALA A 258 1.73 -1.03 30.69
C ALA A 258 2.97 -1.75 31.24
N ARG A 259 2.77 -2.89 31.89
CA ARG A 259 3.85 -3.74 32.44
C ARG A 259 3.73 -5.18 31.93
N PRO A 260 4.01 -5.43 30.64
CA PRO A 260 3.91 -6.77 30.08
C PRO A 260 4.94 -7.70 30.73
N ALA A 261 4.56 -8.97 30.92
CA ALA A 261 5.49 -9.96 31.43
C ALA A 261 6.70 -10.12 30.50
N THR A 262 7.89 -10.30 31.07
CA THR A 262 9.18 -10.40 30.35
C THR A 262 9.15 -11.44 29.23
N ARG A 263 8.45 -12.57 29.41
CA ARG A 263 8.28 -13.61 28.37
C ARG A 263 7.64 -13.07 27.08
N HIS A 264 6.69 -12.13 27.18
CA HIS A 264 6.01 -11.54 26.04
C HIS A 264 6.92 -10.54 25.30
N LEU A 265 7.69 -9.75 26.06
CA LEU A 265 8.71 -8.85 25.52
C LEU A 265 9.81 -9.63 24.78
N ALA A 266 10.32 -10.71 25.39
CA ALA A 266 11.34 -11.56 24.79
C ALA A 266 10.84 -12.19 23.47
N ARG A 267 9.62 -12.73 23.48
CA ARG A 267 9.01 -13.31 22.28
C ARG A 267 8.80 -12.26 21.17
N TYR A 268 8.32 -11.09 21.52
CA TYR A 268 8.18 -9.96 20.58
C TYR A 268 9.54 -9.56 20.00
N ALA A 269 10.57 -9.42 20.84
CA ALA A 269 11.93 -9.08 20.42
C ALA A 269 12.49 -10.10 19.42
N THR A 270 12.30 -11.41 19.69
CA THR A 270 12.72 -12.48 18.78
C THR A 270 12.04 -12.37 17.42
N ILE A 271 10.73 -12.18 17.40
CA ILE A 271 9.95 -12.03 16.15
C ILE A 271 10.41 -10.80 15.36
N THR A 272 10.59 -9.66 16.03
CA THR A 272 11.06 -8.43 15.37
C THR A 272 12.46 -8.55 14.84
N ALA A 273 13.37 -9.24 15.54
CA ALA A 273 14.73 -9.54 15.06
C ALA A 273 14.70 -10.37 13.77
N HIS A 274 13.92 -11.45 13.72
CA HIS A 274 13.74 -12.27 12.51
C HIS A 274 13.16 -11.46 11.35
N ARG A 275 12.16 -10.62 11.59
CA ARG A 275 11.56 -9.76 10.56
C ARG A 275 12.56 -8.74 10.02
N ARG A 276 13.38 -8.13 10.88
CA ARG A 276 14.46 -7.21 10.47
C ARG A 276 15.50 -7.92 9.61
N LEU A 277 15.91 -9.14 9.98
CA LEU A 277 16.84 -9.92 9.20
C LEU A 277 16.27 -10.28 7.82
N ALA A 278 15.00 -10.70 7.76
CA ALA A 278 14.34 -10.99 6.50
C ALA A 278 14.21 -9.72 5.60
N ALA A 279 13.93 -8.56 6.20
CA ALA A 279 13.91 -7.29 5.47
C ALA A 279 15.28 -6.92 4.91
N ARG A 280 16.36 -7.09 5.68
CA ARG A 280 17.74 -6.89 5.22
C ARG A 280 18.09 -7.80 4.05
N LYS A 281 17.76 -9.11 4.15
CA LYS A 281 17.98 -10.06 3.04
C LYS A 281 17.26 -9.62 1.76
N ARG A 282 16.00 -9.19 1.87
CA ARG A 282 15.24 -8.65 0.72
C ARG A 282 15.91 -7.41 0.14
N ALA A 283 16.36 -6.48 0.97
CA ALA A 283 17.05 -5.26 0.51
C ALA A 283 18.35 -5.58 -0.24
N VAL A 284 19.13 -6.57 0.23
CA VAL A 284 20.34 -7.03 -0.47
C VAL A 284 19.99 -7.66 -1.81
N LEU A 285 18.99 -8.53 -1.86
CA LEU A 285 18.53 -9.14 -3.11
C LEU A 285 18.03 -8.08 -4.10
N ASP A 286 17.25 -7.12 -3.61
CA ASP A 286 16.76 -6.01 -4.41
C ASP A 286 17.92 -5.16 -4.98
N ALA A 287 18.97 -4.92 -4.19
CA ALA A 287 20.16 -4.21 -4.65
C ALA A 287 20.90 -4.99 -5.76
N HIS A 288 21.02 -6.31 -5.64
CA HIS A 288 21.62 -7.16 -6.69
C HIS A 288 20.78 -7.15 -7.97
N LEU A 289 19.48 -7.30 -7.87
CA LEU A 289 18.59 -7.23 -9.03
C LEU A 289 18.67 -5.86 -9.72
N ARG A 290 18.79 -4.78 -8.95
CA ARG A 290 19.01 -3.43 -9.48
C ARG A 290 20.32 -3.29 -10.26
N ALA A 291 21.38 -3.83 -9.76
CA ALA A 291 22.68 -3.78 -10.42
C ALA A 291 22.69 -4.56 -11.75
N ALA A 292 21.83 -5.57 -11.89
CA ALA A 292 21.67 -6.38 -13.08
C ALA A 292 20.66 -5.79 -14.11
N GLU A 293 19.86 -4.80 -13.73
CA GLU A 293 18.93 -4.14 -14.66
C GLU A 293 19.70 -3.33 -15.73
N PRO A 294 19.31 -3.42 -17.02
CA PRO A 294 19.89 -2.56 -18.04
C PRO A 294 19.68 -1.09 -17.66
N GLN A 295 20.77 -0.32 -17.60
CA GLN A 295 20.66 1.12 -17.33
C GLN A 295 19.79 1.78 -18.41
N PRO A 296 18.87 2.71 -18.03
CA PRO A 296 18.17 3.50 -19.01
C PRO A 296 19.22 4.25 -19.85
N VAL A 297 19.17 4.08 -21.16
CA VAL A 297 19.99 4.87 -22.06
C VAL A 297 19.59 6.31 -21.79
N ALA A 298 20.54 7.12 -21.30
CA ALA A 298 20.32 8.54 -21.15
C ALA A 298 19.86 9.06 -22.52
N SER A 299 18.61 9.54 -22.60
CA SER A 299 18.12 10.20 -23.79
C SER A 299 18.97 11.46 -23.95
N CYS A 300 19.90 11.44 -24.88
CA CYS A 300 20.51 12.65 -25.41
C CYS A 300 19.39 13.49 -26.02
N LEU A 301 18.82 14.36 -25.23
CA LEU A 301 18.07 15.50 -25.72
C LEU A 301 19.15 16.53 -26.13
N SER A 302 19.54 16.48 -27.38
CA SER A 302 20.19 17.58 -28.10
C SER A 302 19.11 18.45 -28.73
#